data_af326ad6baf0f0db0085330a562b0b88
#
_entry.id   af326ad6baf0f0db0085330a562b0b88
#
_cell.length_a   1.000
_cell.length_b   1.000
_cell.length_c   1.000
_cell.angle_alpha   90.00
_cell.angle_beta   90.00
_cell.angle_gamma   90.00
#
_symmetry.space_group_name_H-M   'P 1'
#
loop_
_entity.id
_entity.type
_entity.pdbx_description
1 polymer ?
#
loop_
_entity_poly.entity_id
_entity_poly.type
_entity_poly.pdbx_seq_one_letter_code
_entity_poly.pdbx_strand_id
1 'polypeptide(L)'
;MPELTGRMRELGDRLDHERRDVMLSRNAGLTATYNLVFDSNCKDADVVSLRELHREIDEAVCVAYGWGDLVEQGLDHGFHPAGVYTRYTVGPAVQREILDRLLELNHARYAEEVAKGLHSKKVGRAKGGAQASLFEGMG
;
A
#
# COMPACT_ATOMS: atom_id res chain seq x y z
N MET A 1 0.09 -17.26 -6.83
CA MET A 1 -1.13 -17.76 -7.43
C MET A 1 -1.45 -17.02 -8.71
N PRO A 2 -1.61 -17.75 -9.80
CA PRO A 2 -1.86 -17.12 -11.10
C PRO A 2 -3.11 -16.25 -11.14
N GLU A 3 -4.17 -16.67 -10.46
CA GLU A 3 -5.40 -15.90 -10.43
C GLU A 3 -5.25 -14.57 -9.72
N LEU A 4 -4.53 -14.58 -8.60
CA LEU A 4 -4.29 -13.33 -7.88
C LEU A 4 -3.39 -12.40 -8.67
N THR A 5 -2.36 -12.96 -9.34
CA THR A 5 -1.49 -12.16 -10.19
C THR A 5 -2.28 -11.52 -11.32
N GLY A 6 -3.18 -12.29 -11.96
CA GLY A 6 -4.04 -11.77 -13.01
C GLY A 6 -4.97 -10.67 -12.52
N ARG A 7 -5.56 -10.88 -11.34
CA ARG A 7 -6.45 -9.89 -10.73
C ARG A 7 -5.71 -8.59 -10.42
N MET A 8 -4.50 -8.70 -9.85
CA MET A 8 -3.70 -7.53 -9.54
C MET A 8 -3.33 -6.75 -10.79
N ARG A 9 -2.95 -7.47 -11.85
CA ARG A 9 -2.62 -6.83 -13.12
C ARG A 9 -3.82 -6.12 -13.71
N GLU A 10 -4.97 -6.77 -13.68
CA GLU A 10 -6.20 -6.17 -14.17
C GLU A 10 -6.54 -4.89 -13.44
N LEU A 11 -6.44 -4.92 -12.11
CA LEU A 11 -6.73 -3.74 -11.30
C LEU A 11 -5.74 -2.61 -11.57
N GLY A 12 -4.46 -2.94 -11.74
CA GLY A 12 -3.46 -1.95 -12.08
C GLY A 12 -3.72 -1.30 -13.42
N ASP A 13 -4.09 -2.10 -14.41
CA ASP A 13 -4.42 -1.58 -15.74
C ASP A 13 -5.65 -0.69 -15.68
N ARG A 14 -6.66 -1.10 -14.94
CA ARG A 14 -7.87 -0.28 -14.76
C ARG A 14 -7.53 1.04 -14.09
N LEU A 15 -6.69 1.01 -13.06
CA LEU A 15 -6.31 2.23 -12.37
C LEU A 15 -5.61 3.19 -13.30
N ASP A 16 -4.65 2.70 -14.08
CA ASP A 16 -3.92 3.54 -15.00
C ASP A 16 -4.87 4.16 -16.03
N HIS A 17 -5.78 3.36 -16.56
CA HIS A 17 -6.72 3.82 -17.57
C HIS A 17 -7.72 4.83 -17.01
N GLU A 18 -8.36 4.51 -15.91
CA GLU A 18 -9.37 5.39 -15.33
C GLU A 18 -8.77 6.69 -14.81
N ARG A 19 -7.60 6.60 -14.21
CA ARG A 19 -6.90 7.80 -13.72
C ARG A 19 -6.55 8.72 -14.88
N ARG A 20 -6.07 8.15 -15.98
CA ARG A 20 -5.76 8.92 -17.17
C ARG A 20 -6.99 9.59 -17.74
N ASP A 21 -8.11 8.87 -17.80
CA ASP A 21 -9.36 9.42 -18.31
C ASP A 21 -9.82 10.62 -17.48
N VAL A 22 -9.73 10.51 -16.15
CA VAL A 22 -10.10 11.62 -15.28
C VAL A 22 -9.21 12.81 -15.51
N MET A 23 -7.91 12.58 -15.61
CA MET A 23 -6.94 13.66 -15.82
C MET A 23 -7.19 14.36 -17.15
N LEU A 24 -7.46 13.60 -18.18
CA LEU A 24 -7.71 14.19 -19.51
C LEU A 24 -9.04 14.95 -19.54
N SER A 25 -10.09 14.37 -19.00
CA SER A 25 -11.42 15.00 -19.06
C SER A 25 -11.48 16.28 -18.23
N ARG A 26 -10.67 16.36 -17.19
CA ARG A 26 -10.64 17.55 -16.32
C ARG A 26 -9.50 18.49 -16.64
N ASN A 27 -8.65 18.12 -17.59
CA ASN A 27 -7.45 18.88 -17.92
C ASN A 27 -6.64 19.15 -16.64
N ALA A 28 -6.43 18.10 -15.86
CA ALA A 28 -5.79 18.19 -14.55
C ALA A 28 -4.59 17.27 -14.50
N GLY A 29 -3.58 17.64 -13.71
CA GLY A 29 -2.44 16.78 -13.48
C GLY A 29 -2.74 15.78 -12.37
N LEU A 30 -1.76 14.97 -12.04
CA LEU A 30 -1.90 13.93 -11.04
C LEU A 30 -2.21 14.51 -9.65
N THR A 31 -1.49 15.55 -9.26
CA THR A 31 -1.68 16.17 -7.96
C THR A 31 -3.10 16.73 -7.82
N ALA A 32 -3.56 17.46 -8.84
CA ALA A 32 -4.91 18.04 -8.80
C ALA A 32 -5.96 16.94 -8.75
N THR A 33 -5.76 15.85 -9.50
CA THR A 33 -6.70 14.73 -9.49
C THR A 33 -6.79 14.10 -8.10
N TYR A 34 -5.67 13.84 -7.46
CA TYR A 34 -5.68 13.21 -6.15
C TYR A 34 -6.12 14.16 -5.03
N ASN A 35 -5.98 15.46 -5.23
CA ASN A 35 -6.61 16.40 -4.31
C ASN A 35 -8.12 16.21 -4.28
N LEU A 36 -8.72 15.91 -5.43
CA LEU A 36 -10.14 15.60 -5.49
C LEU A 36 -10.46 14.26 -4.85
N VAL A 37 -9.62 13.25 -5.07
CA VAL A 37 -9.83 11.93 -4.48
C VAL A 37 -9.86 12.02 -2.95
N PHE A 38 -9.00 12.87 -2.39
CA PHE A 38 -8.90 13.02 -0.93
C PHE A 38 -9.84 14.08 -0.36
N ASP A 39 -10.64 14.71 -1.19
CA ASP A 39 -11.60 15.72 -0.76
C ASP A 39 -12.95 15.07 -0.49
N SER A 40 -13.34 15.00 0.78
CA SER A 40 -14.59 14.35 1.17
C SER A 40 -15.82 15.03 0.60
N ASN A 41 -15.69 16.28 0.17
CA ASN A 41 -16.80 17.01 -0.44
C ASN A 41 -16.96 16.72 -1.92
N CYS A 42 -15.95 16.14 -2.56
CA CYS A 42 -16.04 15.81 -3.97
C CYS A 42 -16.73 14.46 -4.14
N LYS A 43 -17.94 14.48 -4.72
CA LYS A 43 -18.74 13.29 -4.93
C LYS A 43 -19.03 13.05 -6.40
N ASP A 44 -18.20 13.59 -7.27
CA ASP A 44 -18.34 13.40 -8.70
C ASP A 44 -18.13 11.93 -9.04
N ALA A 45 -18.89 11.43 -10.00
CA ALA A 45 -18.91 10.00 -10.31
C ALA A 45 -17.54 9.45 -10.67
N ASP A 46 -16.75 10.19 -11.44
CA ASP A 46 -15.43 9.73 -11.84
C ASP A 46 -14.47 9.66 -10.67
N VAL A 47 -14.57 10.59 -9.73
CA VAL A 47 -13.73 10.60 -8.53
C VAL A 47 -14.14 9.47 -7.58
N VAL A 48 -15.45 9.26 -7.44
CA VAL A 48 -15.96 8.16 -6.62
C VAL A 48 -15.51 6.82 -7.20
N SER A 49 -15.51 6.70 -8.51
CA SER A 49 -15.04 5.47 -9.17
C SER A 49 -13.57 5.22 -8.88
N LEU A 50 -12.74 6.25 -8.87
CA LEU A 50 -11.33 6.10 -8.52
C LEU A 50 -11.17 5.63 -7.08
N ARG A 51 -11.95 6.17 -6.14
CA ARG A 51 -11.89 5.73 -4.75
C ARG A 51 -12.25 4.25 -4.62
N GLU A 52 -13.30 3.81 -5.32
CA GLU A 52 -13.70 2.42 -5.30
C GLU A 52 -12.62 1.52 -5.85
N LEU A 53 -11.97 1.96 -6.91
CA LEU A 53 -10.90 1.18 -7.51
C LEU A 53 -9.70 1.04 -6.56
N HIS A 54 -9.35 2.11 -5.86
CA HIS A 54 -8.29 2.03 -4.85
C HIS A 54 -8.68 1.07 -3.73
N ARG A 55 -9.96 1.08 -3.33
CA ARG A 55 -10.43 0.15 -2.31
C ARG A 55 -10.31 -1.31 -2.79
N GLU A 56 -10.69 -1.56 -4.04
CA GLU A 56 -10.57 -2.91 -4.60
C GLU A 56 -9.12 -3.37 -4.64
N ILE A 57 -8.21 -2.46 -4.97
CA ILE A 57 -6.78 -2.78 -5.01
C ILE A 57 -6.29 -3.12 -3.62
N ASP A 58 -6.67 -2.33 -2.61
CA ASP A 58 -6.26 -2.61 -1.24
C ASP A 58 -6.76 -3.97 -0.77
N GLU A 59 -8.01 -4.32 -1.11
CA GLU A 59 -8.56 -5.62 -0.76
C GLU A 59 -7.81 -6.75 -1.46
N ALA A 60 -7.50 -6.56 -2.73
CA ALA A 60 -6.78 -7.58 -3.50
C ALA A 60 -5.37 -7.80 -2.94
N VAL A 61 -4.71 -6.72 -2.52
CA VAL A 61 -3.39 -6.83 -1.91
C VAL A 61 -3.47 -7.63 -0.62
N CYS A 62 -4.48 -7.36 0.22
CA CYS A 62 -4.65 -8.12 1.45
C CYS A 62 -4.86 -9.60 1.17
N VAL A 63 -5.70 -9.93 0.18
CA VAL A 63 -5.91 -11.32 -0.20
C VAL A 63 -4.62 -11.97 -0.68
N ALA A 64 -3.81 -11.22 -1.45
CA ALA A 64 -2.54 -11.73 -1.95
C ALA A 64 -1.56 -12.06 -0.83
N TYR A 65 -1.64 -11.33 0.28
CA TYR A 65 -0.82 -11.61 1.46
C TYR A 65 -1.39 -12.72 2.34
N GLY A 66 -2.56 -13.26 1.99
CA GLY A 66 -3.20 -14.26 2.83
C GLY A 66 -3.99 -13.65 3.98
N TRP A 67 -4.32 -12.38 3.89
CA TRP A 67 -5.02 -11.65 4.95
C TRP A 67 -6.48 -11.40 4.58
N GLY A 68 -7.13 -12.43 4.01
CA GLY A 68 -8.54 -12.33 3.65
C GLY A 68 -9.45 -12.05 4.83
N ASP A 69 -9.01 -12.41 6.05
CA ASP A 69 -9.77 -12.10 7.24
C ASP A 69 -9.96 -10.59 7.44
N LEU A 70 -8.96 -9.79 7.08
CA LEU A 70 -9.09 -8.34 7.17
C LEU A 70 -10.15 -7.82 6.20
N VAL A 71 -10.20 -8.40 5.01
CA VAL A 71 -11.20 -8.00 4.02
C VAL A 71 -12.60 -8.37 4.51
N GLU A 72 -12.75 -9.55 5.09
CA GLU A 72 -14.05 -9.99 5.62
C GLU A 72 -14.54 -9.11 6.75
N GLN A 73 -13.62 -8.64 7.60
CA GLN A 73 -13.97 -7.74 8.69
C GLN A 73 -14.22 -6.31 8.18
N GLY A 74 -13.74 -6.00 7.00
CA GLY A 74 -13.83 -4.66 6.43
C GLY A 74 -12.58 -3.86 6.69
N LEU A 75 -12.06 -3.22 5.65
CA LEU A 75 -10.85 -2.42 5.77
C LEU A 75 -11.11 -1.00 6.27
N ASP A 76 -12.38 -0.64 6.47
CA ASP A 76 -12.78 0.66 7.00
C ASP A 76 -12.22 1.81 6.17
N HIS A 77 -12.41 1.70 4.86
CA HIS A 77 -12.00 2.77 3.96
C HIS A 77 -12.80 4.04 4.24
N GLY A 78 -12.12 5.15 4.24
CA GLY A 78 -12.78 6.43 4.46
C GLY A 78 -11.76 7.55 4.45
N PHE A 79 -12.21 8.72 4.86
CA PHE A 79 -11.34 9.90 4.92
C PHE A 79 -10.78 9.99 6.32
N HIS A 80 -9.48 9.72 6.44
CA HIS A 80 -8.81 9.66 7.73
C HIS A 80 -7.65 10.64 7.77
N PRO A 81 -7.34 11.20 8.94
CA PRO A 81 -6.21 12.12 9.06
C PRO A 81 -4.87 11.42 8.78
N ALA A 82 -4.01 12.13 8.10
CA ALA A 82 -2.65 11.67 7.83
C ALA A 82 -1.74 12.89 7.99
N GLY A 83 -1.26 13.13 9.21
CA GLY A 83 -0.56 14.36 9.53
C GLY A 83 -1.49 15.54 9.46
N VAL A 84 -1.11 16.56 8.69
CA VAL A 84 -1.96 17.74 8.51
C VAL A 84 -2.96 17.58 7.37
N TYR A 85 -2.92 16.45 6.67
CA TYR A 85 -3.78 16.21 5.51
C TYR A 85 -4.80 15.13 5.82
N THR A 86 -5.83 15.07 4.98
CA THR A 86 -6.80 13.99 5.01
C THR A 86 -6.56 13.11 3.79
N ARG A 87 -6.64 11.81 3.99
CA ARG A 87 -6.47 10.84 2.90
C ARG A 87 -7.65 9.89 2.86
N TYR A 88 -7.99 9.42 1.67
CA TYR A 88 -8.93 8.34 1.53
C TYR A 88 -8.14 7.04 1.60
N THR A 89 -8.30 6.32 2.69
CA THR A 89 -7.46 5.14 2.94
C THR A 89 -8.15 4.20 3.93
N VAL A 90 -7.50 3.08 4.22
CA VAL A 90 -8.02 2.14 5.22
C VAL A 90 -8.04 2.80 6.58
N GLY A 91 -8.91 2.31 7.46
CA GLY A 91 -9.06 2.88 8.80
C GLY A 91 -7.80 2.75 9.65
N PRO A 92 -7.64 3.62 10.66
CA PRO A 92 -6.42 3.63 11.47
C PRO A 92 -6.14 2.31 12.18
N ALA A 93 -7.17 1.64 12.68
CA ALA A 93 -6.98 0.35 13.35
C ALA A 93 -6.51 -0.71 12.35
N VAL A 94 -7.05 -0.69 11.14
CA VAL A 94 -6.63 -1.63 10.09
C VAL A 94 -5.21 -1.32 9.66
N GLN A 95 -4.85 -0.04 9.54
CA GLN A 95 -3.48 0.35 9.21
C GLN A 95 -2.49 -0.22 10.23
N ARG A 96 -2.83 -0.14 11.50
CA ARG A 96 -1.98 -0.65 12.56
C ARG A 96 -1.86 -2.17 12.48
N GLU A 97 -2.97 -2.85 12.21
CA GLU A 97 -2.95 -4.30 12.08
C GLU A 97 -2.09 -4.74 10.89
N ILE A 98 -2.22 -4.04 9.77
CA ILE A 98 -1.41 -4.34 8.58
C ILE A 98 0.07 -4.13 8.88
N LEU A 99 0.40 -3.04 9.56
CA LEU A 99 1.78 -2.76 9.91
C LEU A 99 2.34 -3.84 10.82
N ASP A 100 1.57 -4.26 11.82
CA ASP A 100 1.99 -5.33 12.73
C ASP A 100 2.25 -6.62 11.98
N ARG A 101 1.39 -6.98 11.05
CA ARG A 101 1.55 -8.19 10.24
C ARG A 101 2.77 -8.10 9.33
N LEU A 102 3.03 -6.93 8.77
CA LEU A 102 4.22 -6.74 7.94
C LEU A 102 5.50 -6.86 8.77
N LEU A 103 5.48 -6.34 9.99
CA LEU A 103 6.63 -6.47 10.88
C LEU A 103 6.88 -7.94 11.24
N GLU A 104 5.81 -8.68 11.55
CA GLU A 104 5.94 -10.11 11.83
C GLU A 104 6.51 -10.85 10.63
N LEU A 105 6.02 -10.53 9.44
CA LEU A 105 6.50 -11.17 8.22
C LEU A 105 7.97 -10.85 7.98
N ASN A 106 8.38 -9.62 8.20
CA ASN A 106 9.78 -9.23 8.05
C ASN A 106 10.67 -9.97 9.05
N HIS A 107 10.21 -10.10 10.30
CA HIS A 107 10.96 -10.85 11.31
C HIS A 107 11.10 -12.32 10.93
N ALA A 108 10.02 -12.92 10.44
CA ALA A 108 10.07 -14.33 10.01
C ALA A 108 11.03 -14.52 8.84
N ARG A 109 11.00 -13.62 7.88
CA ARG A 109 11.90 -13.69 6.74
C ARG A 109 13.35 -13.47 7.15
N TYR A 110 13.57 -12.54 8.06
CA TYR A 110 14.91 -12.28 8.57
C TYR A 110 15.46 -13.51 9.29
N ALA A 111 14.67 -14.13 10.17
CA ALA A 111 15.07 -15.32 10.88
C ALA A 111 15.41 -16.46 9.91
N GLU A 112 14.62 -16.60 8.86
CA GLU A 112 14.85 -17.61 7.84
C GLU A 112 16.17 -17.37 7.11
N GLU A 113 16.42 -16.12 6.76
CA GLU A 113 17.65 -15.74 6.07
C GLU A 113 18.88 -15.95 6.94
N VAL A 114 18.77 -15.63 8.23
CA VAL A 114 19.85 -15.86 9.17
C VAL A 114 20.14 -17.36 9.29
N ALA A 115 19.08 -18.18 9.36
CA ALA A 115 19.24 -19.63 9.43
C ALA A 115 19.95 -20.16 8.19
N LYS A 116 19.76 -19.52 7.04
CA LYS A 116 20.42 -19.91 5.81
C LYS A 116 21.82 -19.30 5.66
N GLY A 117 22.24 -18.49 6.62
CA GLY A 117 23.55 -17.88 6.60
C GLY A 117 23.72 -16.69 5.68
N LEU A 118 22.61 -16.17 5.12
CA LEU A 118 22.70 -15.08 4.16
C LEU A 118 23.12 -13.77 4.80
N HIS A 119 22.61 -13.50 5.98
CA HIS A 119 22.91 -12.25 6.66
C HIS A 119 24.29 -12.23 7.32
N SER A 120 24.83 -13.38 7.67
CA SER A 120 26.18 -13.42 8.21
C SER A 120 27.18 -12.83 7.24
N LYS A 121 27.06 -13.16 5.97
CA LYS A 121 27.96 -12.63 4.96
C LYS A 121 27.74 -11.13 4.77
N LYS A 122 26.51 -10.70 4.79
CA LYS A 122 26.21 -9.29 4.63
C LYS A 122 26.72 -8.45 5.78
N VAL A 123 26.60 -8.96 6.98
CA VAL A 123 27.09 -8.26 8.15
C VAL A 123 28.60 -8.04 8.04
N GLY A 124 29.33 -9.07 7.62
CA GLY A 124 30.75 -8.94 7.41
C GLY A 124 31.11 -7.84 6.45
N ARG A 125 30.37 -7.73 5.35
CA ARG A 125 30.60 -6.68 4.37
C ARG A 125 30.15 -5.32 4.88
N ALA A 126 29.04 -5.27 5.60
CA ALA A 126 28.51 -4.03 6.09
C ALA A 126 29.46 -3.35 7.06
N LYS A 127 30.20 -4.11 7.79
CA LYS A 127 31.17 -3.50 8.69
C LYS A 127 32.22 -2.72 7.95
N GLY A 128 32.60 -3.19 6.81
CA GLY A 128 33.49 -2.41 5.98
C GLY A 128 32.80 -1.23 5.37
N GLY A 129 31.50 -1.31 5.21
CA GLY A 129 30.76 -0.29 4.51
C GLY A 129 30.11 0.73 5.38
N ALA A 130 29.85 0.57 6.49
CA ALA A 130 29.14 1.42 7.27
C ALA A 130 27.71 1.62 7.12
N GLN A 131 27.02 1.77 7.39
CA GLN A 131 25.84 1.99 7.42
C GLN A 131 25.10 2.34 7.93
N ALA A 132 25.03 2.16 8.41
CA ALA A 132 24.36 2.10 8.70
C ALA A 132 23.62 2.65 9.15
N SER A 133 23.35 3.14 9.27
CA SER A 133 22.57 3.46 9.59
C SER A 133 21.73 4.02 9.39
N LEU A 134 21.28 4.13 9.22
CA LEU A 134 20.37 4.47 8.93
C LEU A 134 19.56 4.33 9.36
N PHE A 135 19.67 4.15 9.84
CA PHE A 135 19.17 3.84 10.06
C PHE A 135 19.46 3.62 10.84
N GLU A 136 20.33 3.65 11.31
CA GLU A 136 20.61 3.27 11.88
C GLU A 136 20.10 3.48 12.37
N GLY A 137 20.01 4.07 12.73
CA GLY A 137 19.40 4.17 12.95
C GLY A 137 18.47 3.57 12.56
N MET A 138 18.15 3.47 12.69
CA MET A 138 17.74 2.81 12.30
C MET A 138 18.13 2.04 11.79
N GLY A 139 18.54 2.08 12.11
CA GLY A 139 19.40 1.46 11.40
C GLY A 139 19.44 0.45 11.18
#